data_d8712915109a72d237ae0c68dbce3d9d
#
_entry.id   d8712915109a72d237ae0c68dbce3d9d
#
_cell.length_a   1.000
_cell.length_b   1.000
_cell.length_c   1.000
_cell.angle_alpha   90.00
_cell.angle_beta   90.00
_cell.angle_gamma   90.00
#
_symmetry.space_group_name_H-M   'P 1'
#
loop_
_entity.id
_entity.type
_entity.pdbx_description
1 polymer ?
#
loop_
_entity_poly.entity_id
_entity_poly.type
_entity_poly.pdbx_seq_one_letter_code
_entity_poly.pdbx_strand_id
1 'polypeptide(L)'
;MKLLLIGHTERYPVEQLQMQLFPDEPSEFVTHRFTGDGTVSSLSRGKKYLTATAKVTKGGKTGFASRRIPLENADVRMTRRILQQSYYLAATKVLGTVPPWGALSGVRLSTKCMLEGGSEKDAANLLEKTYFVTPERSRLCVDASKHTLEAAKLLEPGDLSVYIGIPFCPTRCSYCSFVSESIER
;
A
#
# COMPACT_ATOMS: atom_id res chain seq x y z
N MET A 1 5.09 -17.28 -0.18
CA MET A 1 6.07 -16.82 0.85
C MET A 1 5.37 -16.78 2.21
N LYS A 2 5.97 -17.35 3.28
CA LYS A 2 5.37 -17.42 4.63
C LYS A 2 5.19 -16.04 5.24
N LEU A 3 4.09 -15.85 5.99
CA LEU A 3 3.79 -14.61 6.71
C LEU A 3 3.39 -14.92 8.15
N LEU A 4 4.21 -14.48 9.10
CA LEU A 4 3.97 -14.58 10.53
C LEU A 4 3.67 -13.20 11.12
N LEU A 5 2.56 -13.07 11.84
CA LEU A 5 2.20 -11.86 12.58
C LEU A 5 2.42 -12.08 14.08
N ILE A 6 3.05 -11.11 14.74
CA ILE A 6 3.33 -11.16 16.17
C ILE A 6 2.82 -9.87 16.84
N GLY A 7 1.93 -10.01 17.81
CA GLY A 7 1.39 -8.89 18.58
C GLY A 7 0.37 -8.03 17.84
N HIS A 8 -0.13 -8.49 16.68
CA HIS A 8 -1.24 -7.87 15.94
C HIS A 8 -1.94 -8.87 15.02
N THR A 9 -3.14 -8.48 14.56
CA THR A 9 -3.98 -9.24 13.61
C THR A 9 -4.13 -8.56 12.26
N GLU A 10 -3.45 -7.43 12.06
CA GLU A 10 -3.51 -6.63 10.84
C GLU A 10 -2.78 -7.33 9.68
N ARG A 11 -3.45 -8.33 9.09
CA ARG A 11 -2.93 -9.14 7.97
C ARG A 11 -2.89 -8.34 6.67
N TYR A 12 -4.02 -7.73 6.31
CA TYR A 12 -4.24 -7.09 5.02
C TYR A 12 -3.12 -6.12 4.59
N PRO A 13 -2.70 -5.14 5.42
CA PRO A 13 -1.71 -4.15 4.99
C PRO A 13 -0.33 -4.74 4.67
N VAL A 14 0.06 -5.84 5.33
CA VAL A 14 1.34 -6.51 5.10
C VAL A 14 1.25 -7.46 3.91
N GLU A 15 0.17 -8.26 3.83
CA GLU A 15 -0.06 -9.22 2.77
C GLU A 15 -0.18 -8.55 1.40
N GLN A 16 -0.91 -7.43 1.30
CA GLN A 16 -1.02 -6.69 0.03
C GLN A 16 0.33 -6.22 -0.49
N LEU A 17 1.19 -5.69 0.39
CA LEU A 17 2.55 -5.32 0.00
C LEU A 17 3.42 -6.54 -0.33
N GLN A 18 3.24 -7.66 0.37
CA GLN A 18 3.95 -8.90 0.05
C GLN A 18 3.61 -9.38 -1.36
N MET A 19 2.33 -9.42 -1.71
CA MET A 19 1.86 -9.78 -3.05
C MET A 19 2.35 -8.81 -4.12
N GLN A 20 2.41 -7.51 -3.81
CA GLN A 20 2.88 -6.48 -4.73
C GLN A 20 4.40 -6.56 -4.97
N LEU A 21 5.19 -6.82 -3.93
CA LEU A 21 6.65 -6.82 -4.00
C LEU A 21 7.23 -8.17 -4.40
N PHE A 22 6.49 -9.25 -4.18
CA PHE A 22 6.84 -10.62 -4.52
C PHE A 22 5.66 -11.31 -5.23
N PRO A 23 5.31 -10.88 -6.46
CA PRO A 23 4.08 -11.30 -7.14
C PRO A 23 4.02 -12.81 -7.45
N ASP A 24 5.17 -13.44 -7.64
CA ASP A 24 5.27 -14.87 -7.95
C ASP A 24 5.21 -15.76 -6.70
N GLU A 25 5.06 -15.15 -5.53
CA GLU A 25 5.09 -15.84 -4.24
C GLU A 25 3.74 -15.74 -3.53
N PRO A 26 2.89 -16.77 -3.60
CA PRO A 26 1.64 -16.77 -2.85
C PRO A 26 1.89 -16.63 -1.35
N SER A 27 1.07 -15.82 -0.68
CA SER A 27 1.17 -15.61 0.76
C SER A 27 0.61 -16.81 1.53
N GLU A 28 1.44 -17.44 2.34
CA GLU A 28 1.07 -18.51 3.27
C GLU A 28 1.09 -17.96 4.71
N PHE A 29 -0.08 -17.84 5.32
CA PHE A 29 -0.17 -17.38 6.70
C PHE A 29 0.19 -18.51 7.67
N VAL A 30 1.15 -18.25 8.56
CA VAL A 30 1.60 -19.20 9.56
C VAL A 30 1.45 -18.65 10.98
N THR A 31 1.20 -19.53 11.97
CA THR A 31 0.97 -19.15 13.37
C THR A 31 2.17 -19.43 14.28
N HIS A 32 3.20 -20.08 13.75
CA HIS A 32 4.38 -20.45 14.51
C HIS A 32 5.67 -20.02 13.77
N ARG A 33 6.76 -19.94 14.49
CA ARG A 33 8.07 -19.59 13.92
C ARG A 33 8.47 -20.57 12.83
N PHE A 34 9.09 -20.06 11.79
CA PHE A 34 9.56 -20.83 10.64
C PHE A 34 11.02 -20.48 10.32
N THR A 35 11.65 -21.32 9.53
CA THR A 35 12.95 -21.10 8.90
C THR A 35 12.79 -20.92 7.41
N GLY A 36 13.77 -20.27 6.75
CA GLY A 36 13.73 -20.02 5.30
C GLY A 36 13.01 -18.76 4.91
N ASP A 37 12.50 -18.74 3.68
CA ASP A 37 11.89 -17.56 3.06
C ASP A 37 10.55 -17.20 3.69
N GLY A 38 10.38 -15.93 3.99
CA GLY A 38 9.14 -15.41 4.56
C GLY A 38 9.29 -14.08 5.26
N THR A 39 8.19 -13.63 5.81
CA THR A 39 8.04 -12.36 6.53
C THR A 39 7.62 -12.60 7.98
N VAL A 40 8.29 -11.93 8.89
CA VAL A 40 7.82 -11.76 10.27
C VAL A 40 7.46 -10.28 10.46
N SER A 41 6.20 -9.99 10.66
CA SER A 41 5.70 -8.65 11.00
C SER A 41 5.31 -8.63 12.47
N SER A 42 5.82 -7.67 13.24
CA SER A 42 5.49 -7.58 14.66
C SER A 42 5.10 -6.17 15.07
N LEU A 43 4.21 -6.08 16.05
CA LEU A 43 3.76 -4.85 16.65
C LEU A 43 3.93 -4.96 18.18
N SER A 44 4.64 -4.02 18.75
CA SER A 44 4.87 -3.96 20.20
C SER A 44 4.45 -2.60 20.75
N ARG A 45 3.77 -2.64 21.90
CA ARG A 45 3.32 -1.44 22.61
C ARG A 45 4.21 -1.22 23.83
N GLY A 46 5.04 -0.18 23.77
CA GLY A 46 5.88 0.27 24.88
C GLY A 46 5.17 1.33 25.73
N LYS A 47 5.91 1.95 26.65
CA LYS A 47 5.35 3.00 27.52
C LYS A 47 5.00 4.31 26.79
N LYS A 48 5.74 4.67 25.73
CA LYS A 48 5.57 5.92 24.99
C LYS A 48 5.27 5.74 23.51
N TYR A 49 5.61 4.60 22.94
CA TYR A 49 5.56 4.35 21.51
C TYR A 49 4.89 3.03 21.17
N LEU A 50 4.16 3.04 20.06
CA LEU A 50 3.79 1.85 19.32
C LEU A 50 4.86 1.62 18.25
N THR A 51 5.44 0.42 18.21
CA THR A 51 6.56 0.09 17.31
C THR A 51 6.17 -1.10 16.44
N ALA A 52 6.24 -0.90 15.13
CA ALA A 52 6.14 -1.96 14.13
C ALA A 52 7.54 -2.35 13.65
N THR A 53 7.79 -3.65 13.54
CA THR A 53 9.03 -4.19 12.95
C THR A 53 8.69 -5.20 11.89
N ALA A 54 9.53 -5.28 10.87
CA ALA A 54 9.44 -6.32 9.85
C ALA A 54 10.81 -6.93 9.58
N LYS A 55 10.84 -8.26 9.47
CA LYS A 55 11.97 -9.02 8.98
C LYS A 55 11.51 -9.80 7.75
N VAL A 56 12.15 -9.57 6.62
CA VAL A 56 11.88 -10.25 5.36
C VAL A 56 13.11 -11.07 4.99
N THR A 57 12.93 -12.35 4.71
CA THR A 57 13.99 -13.24 4.25
C THR A 57 13.58 -13.84 2.91
N LYS A 58 14.49 -13.78 1.91
CA LYS A 58 14.26 -14.33 0.58
C LYS A 58 15.59 -14.69 -0.07
N GLY A 59 15.71 -15.94 -0.53
CA GLY A 59 16.91 -16.41 -1.25
C GLY A 59 18.21 -16.18 -0.47
N GLY A 60 18.21 -16.44 0.85
CA GLY A 60 19.36 -16.24 1.73
C GLY A 60 19.64 -14.79 2.15
N LYS A 61 18.98 -13.80 1.54
CA LYS A 61 19.07 -12.39 1.95
C LYS A 61 18.04 -12.08 3.03
N THR A 62 18.41 -11.21 3.98
CA THR A 62 17.51 -10.78 5.05
C THR A 62 17.51 -9.26 5.16
N GLY A 63 16.32 -8.68 5.12
CA GLY A 63 16.08 -7.27 5.40
C GLY A 63 15.33 -7.10 6.74
N PHE A 64 15.69 -6.07 7.47
CA PHE A 64 15.01 -5.68 8.72
C PHE A 64 14.74 -4.18 8.72
N ALA A 65 13.55 -3.79 9.19
CA ALA A 65 13.22 -2.40 9.41
C ALA A 65 12.22 -2.23 10.56
N SER A 66 12.21 -1.02 11.13
CA SER A 66 11.33 -0.65 12.22
C SER A 66 10.77 0.75 11.98
N ARG A 67 9.51 0.95 12.40
CA ARG A 67 8.82 2.24 12.48
C ARG A 67 8.11 2.37 13.80
N ARG A 68 8.06 3.59 14.33
CA ARG A 68 7.36 3.85 15.60
C ARG A 68 6.59 5.16 15.54
N ILE A 69 5.50 5.21 16.28
CA ILE A 69 4.68 6.41 16.49
C ILE A 69 4.42 6.60 17.98
N PRO A 70 4.23 7.83 18.47
CA PRO A 70 3.75 8.08 19.82
C PRO A 70 2.39 7.39 20.04
N LEU A 71 2.14 6.91 21.25
CA LEU A 71 0.89 6.20 21.57
C LEU A 71 -0.35 7.08 21.42
N GLU A 72 -0.22 8.37 21.65
CA GLU A 72 -1.30 9.37 21.44
C GLU A 72 -1.78 9.44 19.98
N ASN A 73 -0.91 9.06 19.03
CA ASN A 73 -1.21 9.04 17.59
C ASN A 73 -1.50 7.63 17.06
N ALA A 74 -1.65 6.64 17.95
CA ALA A 74 -1.76 5.23 17.57
C ALA A 74 -3.22 4.81 17.29
N ASP A 75 -3.84 5.41 16.29
CA ASP A 75 -5.09 4.93 15.72
C ASP A 75 -4.87 3.74 14.75
N VAL A 76 -5.95 3.16 14.27
CA VAL A 76 -5.92 2.02 13.32
C VAL A 76 -5.19 2.40 12.03
N ARG A 77 -5.42 3.61 11.49
CA ARG A 77 -4.82 4.09 10.24
C ARG A 77 -3.31 4.25 10.38
N MET A 78 -2.86 4.86 11.48
CA MET A 78 -1.44 5.06 11.76
C MET A 78 -0.74 3.74 12.07
N THR A 79 -1.40 2.83 12.78
CA THR A 79 -0.90 1.48 13.03
C THR A 79 -0.66 0.72 11.73
N ARG A 80 -1.63 0.69 10.83
CA ARG A 80 -1.49 0.09 9.50
C ARG A 80 -0.36 0.73 8.70
N ARG A 81 -0.24 2.05 8.75
CA ARG A 81 0.82 2.79 8.07
C ARG A 81 2.23 2.36 8.53
N ILE A 82 2.49 2.28 9.84
CA ILE A 82 3.81 1.88 10.33
C ILE A 82 4.12 0.40 10.05
N LEU A 83 3.11 -0.47 10.01
CA LEU A 83 3.27 -1.87 9.58
C LEU A 83 3.67 -1.94 8.09
N GLN A 84 2.98 -1.21 7.22
CA GLN A 84 3.33 -1.12 5.79
C GLN A 84 4.73 -0.55 5.57
N GLN A 85 5.05 0.56 6.24
CA GLN A 85 6.36 1.20 6.12
C GLN A 85 7.50 0.29 6.59
N SER A 86 7.34 -0.38 7.72
CA SER A 86 8.36 -1.31 8.23
C SER A 86 8.56 -2.49 7.28
N TYR A 87 7.47 -3.05 6.76
CA TYR A 87 7.54 -4.13 5.78
C TYR A 87 8.23 -3.69 4.49
N TYR A 88 7.78 -2.58 3.88
CA TYR A 88 8.36 -2.05 2.65
C TYR A 88 9.87 -1.85 2.77
N LEU A 89 10.31 -1.18 3.83
CA LEU A 89 11.73 -0.90 4.06
C LEU A 89 12.57 -2.15 4.33
N ALA A 90 11.98 -3.20 4.90
CA ALA A 90 12.64 -4.47 5.05
C ALA A 90 12.74 -5.23 3.71
N ALA A 91 11.64 -5.23 2.95
CA ALA A 91 11.54 -5.91 1.66
C ALA A 91 12.48 -5.30 0.59
N THR A 92 12.59 -3.97 0.51
CA THR A 92 13.49 -3.30 -0.44
C THR A 92 14.96 -3.63 -0.23
N LYS A 93 15.38 -3.92 1.02
CA LYS A 93 16.75 -4.38 1.31
C LYS A 93 17.03 -5.78 0.73
N VAL A 94 16.02 -6.60 0.62
CA VAL A 94 16.11 -7.95 0.03
C VAL A 94 16.02 -7.88 -1.48
N LEU A 95 15.13 -7.06 -2.02
CA LEU A 95 14.95 -6.87 -3.45
C LEU A 95 16.15 -6.16 -4.10
N GLY A 96 16.82 -5.27 -3.38
CA GLY A 96 17.90 -4.43 -3.93
C GLY A 96 17.41 -3.36 -4.91
N THR A 97 16.11 -3.19 -5.07
CA THR A 97 15.47 -2.20 -5.94
C THR A 97 14.41 -1.42 -5.17
N VAL A 98 14.11 -0.21 -5.64
CA VAL A 98 13.07 0.63 -5.06
C VAL A 98 11.86 0.60 -6.00
N PRO A 99 10.78 -0.09 -5.64
CA PRO A 99 9.56 -0.11 -6.44
C PRO A 99 8.96 1.30 -6.58
N PRO A 100 8.52 1.70 -7.79
CA PRO A 100 8.15 3.09 -8.08
C PRO A 100 6.93 3.59 -7.29
N TRP A 101 6.04 2.70 -6.86
CA TRP A 101 4.87 3.02 -6.05
C TRP A 101 5.11 2.95 -4.54
N GLY A 102 6.32 2.62 -4.11
CA GLY A 102 6.67 2.56 -2.70
C GLY A 102 5.80 1.61 -1.88
N ALA A 103 5.44 2.05 -0.69
CA ALA A 103 4.51 1.36 0.21
C ALA A 103 3.05 1.79 0.00
N LEU A 104 2.73 2.45 -1.12
CA LEU A 104 1.39 2.90 -1.41
C LEU A 104 0.50 1.71 -1.75
N SER A 105 -0.53 1.51 -0.93
CA SER A 105 -1.63 0.60 -1.23
C SER A 105 -2.93 1.39 -1.27
N GLY A 106 -3.67 1.25 -2.36
CA GLY A 106 -4.87 2.01 -2.63
C GLY A 106 -4.63 3.28 -3.44
N VAL A 107 -5.71 3.96 -3.77
CA VAL A 107 -5.74 5.06 -4.72
C VAL A 107 -6.20 6.37 -4.06
N ARG A 108 -5.94 7.48 -4.73
CA ARG A 108 -6.47 8.81 -4.42
C ARG A 108 -5.94 9.47 -3.15
N LEU A 109 -4.76 9.04 -2.67
CA LEU A 109 -4.18 9.65 -1.47
C LEU A 109 -3.86 11.13 -1.70
N SER A 110 -3.29 11.48 -2.86
CA SER A 110 -3.02 12.86 -3.27
C SER A 110 -4.29 13.69 -3.40
N THR A 111 -5.33 13.16 -4.07
CA THR A 111 -6.62 13.83 -4.20
C THR A 111 -7.24 14.10 -2.84
N LYS A 112 -7.21 13.11 -1.93
CA LYS A 112 -7.71 13.28 -0.56
C LYS A 112 -6.96 14.36 0.20
N CYS A 113 -5.63 14.36 0.13
CA CYS A 113 -4.80 15.39 0.76
C CYS A 113 -5.17 16.80 0.29
N MET A 114 -5.36 16.98 -1.02
CA MET A 114 -5.73 18.26 -1.60
C MET A 114 -7.17 18.68 -1.27
N LEU A 115 -8.10 17.73 -1.21
CA LEU A 115 -9.48 17.98 -0.77
C LEU A 115 -9.56 18.41 0.70
N GLU A 116 -8.67 17.91 1.54
CA GLU A 116 -8.57 18.27 2.97
C GLU A 116 -7.79 19.58 3.19
N GLY A 117 -7.53 20.37 2.13
CA GLY A 117 -6.88 21.68 2.18
C GLY A 117 -5.35 21.65 2.04
N GLY A 118 -4.75 20.49 1.78
CA GLY A 118 -3.33 20.37 1.49
C GLY A 118 -2.97 20.93 0.10
N SER A 119 -1.77 21.49 -0.02
CA SER A 119 -1.21 21.92 -1.31
C SER A 119 -0.72 20.75 -2.15
N GLU A 120 -0.44 20.99 -3.44
CA GLU A 120 0.25 20.03 -4.33
C GLU A 120 1.58 19.54 -3.71
N LYS A 121 2.30 20.46 -3.04
CA LYS A 121 3.55 20.15 -2.34
C LYS A 121 3.33 19.23 -1.14
N ASP A 122 2.25 19.42 -0.40
CA ASP A 122 1.90 18.56 0.74
C ASP A 122 1.51 17.16 0.25
N ALA A 123 0.75 17.07 -0.83
CA ALA A 123 0.40 15.80 -1.46
C ALA A 123 1.66 15.07 -1.98
N ALA A 124 2.58 15.75 -2.64
CA ALA A 124 3.86 15.19 -3.08
C ALA A 124 4.71 14.72 -1.88
N ASN A 125 4.86 15.54 -0.85
CA ASN A 125 5.59 15.15 0.36
C ASN A 125 4.97 13.92 1.05
N LEU A 126 3.65 13.85 1.10
CA LEU A 126 2.94 12.69 1.66
C LEU A 126 3.26 11.41 0.87
N LEU A 127 3.22 11.47 -0.46
CA LEU A 127 3.55 10.33 -1.30
C LEU A 127 5.01 9.90 -1.15
N GLU A 128 5.94 10.84 -1.26
CA GLU A 128 7.38 10.54 -1.29
C GLU A 128 7.93 10.18 0.10
N LYS A 129 7.62 10.97 1.12
CA LYS A 129 8.23 10.80 2.46
C LYS A 129 7.52 9.80 3.34
N THR A 130 6.19 9.66 3.15
CA THR A 130 5.41 8.74 3.98
C THR A 130 5.23 7.37 3.32
N TYR A 131 5.05 7.35 1.99
CA TYR A 131 4.79 6.13 1.25
C TYR A 131 5.94 5.70 0.32
N PHE A 132 7.03 6.45 0.28
CA PHE A 132 8.23 6.13 -0.50
C PHE A 132 7.98 6.00 -2.01
N VAL A 133 6.97 6.68 -2.52
CA VAL A 133 6.67 6.78 -3.94
C VAL A 133 7.80 7.56 -4.62
N THR A 134 8.24 7.14 -5.80
CA THR A 134 9.27 7.89 -6.52
C THR A 134 8.78 9.28 -6.94
N PRO A 135 9.68 10.28 -7.05
CA PRO A 135 9.28 11.65 -7.43
C PRO A 135 8.54 11.74 -8.77
N GLU A 136 8.88 10.86 -9.72
CA GLU A 136 8.19 10.78 -11.00
C GLU A 136 6.73 10.36 -10.84
N ARG A 137 6.48 9.28 -10.08
CA ARG A 137 5.13 8.79 -9.81
C ARG A 137 4.35 9.71 -8.89
N SER A 138 5.04 10.37 -7.96
CA SER A 138 4.44 11.38 -7.10
C SER A 138 3.88 12.55 -7.91
N ARG A 139 4.67 13.10 -8.85
CA ARG A 139 4.20 14.14 -9.79
C ARG A 139 2.99 13.71 -10.58
N LEU A 140 3.04 12.52 -11.20
CA LEU A 140 1.91 11.97 -11.96
C LEU A 140 0.63 11.90 -11.11
N CYS A 141 0.73 11.46 -9.86
CA CYS A 141 -0.41 11.41 -8.93
C CYS A 141 -0.97 12.79 -8.60
N VAL A 142 -0.08 13.76 -8.37
CA VAL A 142 -0.47 15.15 -8.04
C VAL A 142 -1.14 15.79 -9.25
N ASP A 143 -0.57 15.67 -10.44
CA ASP A 143 -1.13 16.20 -11.68
C ASP A 143 -2.52 15.60 -11.97
N ALA A 144 -2.66 14.29 -11.87
CA ALA A 144 -3.94 13.61 -12.04
C ALA A 144 -4.99 14.09 -11.00
N SER A 145 -4.56 14.30 -9.76
CA SER A 145 -5.44 14.82 -8.69
C SER A 145 -5.88 16.24 -8.96
N LYS A 146 -4.97 17.10 -9.42
CA LYS A 146 -5.26 18.48 -9.81
C LYS A 146 -6.34 18.54 -10.88
N HIS A 147 -6.14 17.84 -11.99
CA HIS A 147 -7.12 17.81 -13.08
C HIS A 147 -8.46 17.20 -12.65
N THR A 148 -8.44 16.19 -11.79
CA THR A 148 -9.68 15.63 -11.21
C THR A 148 -10.45 16.69 -10.41
N LEU A 149 -9.75 17.47 -9.59
CA LEU A 149 -10.36 18.52 -8.77
C LEU A 149 -10.81 19.72 -9.61
N GLU A 150 -10.08 20.07 -10.66
CA GLU A 150 -10.46 21.09 -11.63
C GLU A 150 -11.75 20.67 -12.37
N ALA A 151 -11.81 19.44 -12.87
CA ALA A 151 -13.01 18.91 -13.51
C ALA A 151 -14.22 18.85 -12.55
N ALA A 152 -13.99 18.48 -11.29
CA ALA A 152 -15.07 18.46 -10.30
C ALA A 152 -15.66 19.84 -10.01
N LYS A 153 -14.91 20.93 -10.18
CA LYS A 153 -15.40 22.30 -10.02
C LYS A 153 -16.34 22.76 -11.14
N LEU A 154 -16.32 22.07 -12.28
CA LEU A 154 -17.19 22.36 -13.42
C LEU A 154 -18.58 21.73 -13.28
N LEU A 155 -18.78 20.87 -12.28
CA LEU A 155 -20.08 20.24 -12.01
C LEU A 155 -21.03 21.24 -11.36
N GLU A 156 -22.25 21.33 -11.90
CA GLU A 156 -23.32 22.19 -11.40
C GLU A 156 -24.40 21.38 -10.65
N PRO A 157 -25.17 22.01 -9.77
CA PRO A 157 -26.33 21.37 -9.16
C PRO A 157 -27.32 20.89 -10.23
N GLY A 158 -27.56 19.59 -10.27
CA GLY A 158 -28.39 18.95 -11.29
C GLY A 158 -27.64 18.15 -12.34
N ASP A 159 -26.34 18.28 -12.40
CA ASP A 159 -25.53 17.41 -13.26
C ASP A 159 -25.61 15.94 -12.83
N LEU A 160 -25.68 15.06 -13.82
CA LEU A 160 -25.75 13.63 -13.61
C LEU A 160 -24.48 12.95 -14.10
N SER A 161 -23.93 12.06 -13.31
CA SER A 161 -22.87 11.15 -13.73
C SER A 161 -23.48 9.82 -14.16
N VAL A 162 -23.18 9.40 -15.40
CA VAL A 162 -23.65 8.12 -15.94
C VAL A 162 -22.43 7.19 -16.13
N TYR A 163 -22.51 6.02 -15.51
CA TYR A 163 -21.52 4.95 -15.70
C TYR A 163 -22.16 3.81 -16.50
N ILE A 164 -21.58 3.49 -17.66
CA ILE A 164 -22.00 2.39 -18.51
C ILE A 164 -20.93 1.29 -18.43
N GLY A 165 -21.23 0.21 -17.71
CA GLY A 165 -20.34 -0.94 -17.57
C GLY A 165 -20.78 -2.07 -18.50
N ILE A 166 -19.82 -2.61 -19.28
CA ILE A 166 -20.02 -3.82 -20.11
C ILE A 166 -19.15 -4.92 -19.49
N PRO A 167 -19.76 -5.86 -18.68
CA PRO A 167 -19.01 -6.85 -17.92
C PRO A 167 -18.62 -8.08 -18.75
N PHE A 168 -18.59 -7.99 -20.06
CA PHE A 168 -18.28 -9.10 -20.98
C PHE A 168 -16.95 -8.88 -21.64
N CYS A 169 -16.04 -9.85 -21.55
CA CYS A 169 -14.74 -9.82 -22.19
C CYS A 169 -14.47 -11.10 -22.97
N PRO A 170 -13.86 -11.00 -24.17
CA PRO A 170 -13.46 -12.19 -24.93
C PRO A 170 -12.33 -12.97 -24.23
N THR A 171 -11.48 -12.28 -23.45
CA THR A 171 -10.38 -12.88 -22.67
C THR A 171 -10.27 -12.20 -21.33
N ARG A 172 -9.68 -12.90 -20.37
CA ARG A 172 -9.39 -12.32 -19.05
C ARG A 172 -7.92 -11.91 -18.96
N CYS A 173 -7.65 -10.60 -18.87
CA CYS A 173 -6.30 -10.10 -18.65
C CYS A 173 -5.76 -10.56 -17.29
N SER A 174 -4.47 -10.92 -17.22
CA SER A 174 -3.82 -11.39 -15.98
C SER A 174 -3.87 -10.40 -14.82
N TYR A 175 -4.02 -9.12 -15.13
CA TYR A 175 -4.11 -8.01 -14.17
C TYR A 175 -5.54 -7.52 -13.90
N CYS A 176 -6.56 -8.18 -14.46
CA CYS A 176 -7.94 -7.71 -14.39
C CYS A 176 -8.54 -7.90 -13.00
N SER A 177 -8.98 -6.81 -12.38
CA SER A 177 -9.72 -6.78 -11.11
C SER A 177 -11.24 -6.60 -11.29
N PHE A 178 -11.71 -6.42 -12.53
CA PHE A 178 -13.14 -6.29 -12.81
C PHE A 178 -13.84 -7.65 -12.79
N VAL A 179 -15.08 -7.62 -12.30
CA VAL A 179 -15.97 -8.76 -12.51
C VAL A 179 -16.32 -8.78 -14.00
N SER A 180 -15.87 -9.82 -14.70
CA SER A 180 -16.13 -10.00 -16.13
C SER A 180 -16.52 -11.42 -16.43
N GLU A 181 -17.51 -11.59 -17.31
CA GLU A 181 -17.94 -12.88 -17.85
C GLU A 181 -17.35 -13.05 -19.24
N SER A 182 -17.04 -14.31 -19.61
CA SER A 182 -16.61 -14.64 -20.98
C SER A 182 -17.78 -14.49 -21.94
N ILE A 183 -17.49 -13.93 -23.11
CA ILE A 183 -18.43 -13.92 -24.25
C ILE A 183 -18.41 -15.23 -25.05
N GLU A 184 -17.45 -16.13 -24.77
CA GLU A 184 -17.42 -17.47 -25.35
C GLU A 184 -18.54 -18.32 -24.72
N ARG A 185 -19.40 -18.83 -25.53
CA ARG A 185 -20.49 -19.76 -25.18
C ARG A 185 -20.03 -21.20 -25.31
#